data_94d0b9546c229bd0866e77b0bc4b6c53
#
_entry.id   94d0b9546c229bd0866e77b0bc4b6c53
#
_cell.length_a   1.000
_cell.length_b   1.000
_cell.length_c   1.000
_cell.angle_alpha   90.00
_cell.angle_beta   90.00
_cell.angle_gamma   90.00
#
_symmetry.space_group_name_H-M   'P 1'
#
loop_
_entity.id
_entity.type
_entity.pdbx_description
1 polymer ?
#
loop_
_entity_poly.entity_id
_entity_poly.type
_entity_poly.pdbx_seq_one_letter_code
_entity_poly.pdbx_strand_id
1 'polypeptide(L)'
;MTLSTFLPRPTVLTATALSAALAVGLSAPVTSTASERMRIQAAVPSGSLAFEILEEFGDRVGAATDGRIDVQVLSAGAIVSSDQILDAVDVGQIEAGFAWPQFWSGHHPATALFSNTPVWPASGLDQLTHFSWYYEGGGKELYDELMQEVIGKSVVSFPVTASGWQPLGWTNTVIENFEDFAELRYRTPPGLIGEIFDEAGVSTVFLGPEELVPAAERGVVDMAGWINPVEDYAMGFQDVFDYYYLSSVHQFVDVGEIVVNSVFYDNLSAGDQAIIETTAQSVLLESYVRDIHRNSQMLTKFQEEYGVTVMTTPGDINLRLLEAGQQRLADRSAEDEFFARVVKAQRDYAGSADAWWGEVLGIYGTLRAPD
;
A
#
# COMPACT_ATOMS: atom_id res chain seq x y z
N MET A 1 28.25 -101.27 -30.09
CA MET A 1 27.27 -101.83 -31.05
C MET A 1 25.93 -101.16 -30.74
N THR A 2 25.47 -100.34 -31.60
CA THR A 2 24.09 -100.09 -31.97
C THR A 2 23.98 -98.75 -32.65
N LEU A 3 23.41 -98.77 -33.82
CA LEU A 3 23.28 -97.68 -34.76
C LEU A 3 22.29 -96.56 -34.27
N SER A 4 22.68 -95.34 -34.52
CA SER A 4 21.86 -94.20 -34.41
C SER A 4 21.32 -93.80 -35.78
N THR A 5 20.00 -93.77 -35.92
CA THR A 5 19.29 -93.26 -37.08
C THR A 5 19.00 -91.78 -36.97
N PHE A 6 19.47 -91.00 -37.96
CA PHE A 6 19.16 -89.60 -38.18
C PHE A 6 17.80 -89.48 -38.89
N LEU A 7 16.93 -88.59 -38.33
CA LEU A 7 15.75 -88.06 -39.01
C LEU A 7 15.83 -86.54 -39.08
N PRO A 8 15.51 -85.93 -40.22
CA PRO A 8 15.61 -84.45 -40.35
C PRO A 8 14.41 -83.75 -39.76
N ARG A 9 14.69 -82.61 -39.10
CA ARG A 9 13.70 -81.67 -38.54
C ARG A 9 13.16 -80.76 -39.64
N PRO A 10 11.85 -80.44 -39.65
CA PRO A 10 11.29 -79.41 -40.54
C PRO A 10 11.60 -78.03 -40.03
N THR A 11 12.03 -77.15 -40.93
CA THR A 11 12.24 -75.71 -40.74
C THR A 11 10.90 -75.01 -40.69
N VAL A 12 10.58 -74.43 -39.52
CA VAL A 12 9.42 -73.54 -39.37
C VAL A 12 9.90 -72.09 -39.67
N LEU A 13 9.40 -71.52 -40.76
CA LEU A 13 9.52 -70.11 -41.05
C LEU A 13 8.55 -69.30 -40.14
N THR A 14 9.10 -68.60 -39.15
CA THR A 14 8.36 -67.64 -38.38
C THR A 14 8.36 -66.27 -39.12
N ALA A 15 7.21 -65.93 -39.64
CA ALA A 15 6.96 -64.55 -40.16
C ALA A 15 6.80 -63.54 -38.98
N THR A 16 7.77 -62.69 -38.79
CA THR A 16 7.70 -61.58 -37.86
C THR A 16 6.89 -60.47 -38.51
N ALA A 17 5.63 -60.31 -38.08
CA ALA A 17 4.82 -59.13 -38.42
C ALA A 17 5.29 -57.92 -37.58
N LEU A 18 5.93 -56.98 -38.24
CA LEU A 18 6.32 -55.68 -37.64
C LEU A 18 5.07 -54.79 -37.55
N SER A 19 4.44 -54.72 -36.38
CA SER A 19 3.35 -53.79 -36.12
C SER A 19 3.96 -52.39 -35.81
N ALA A 20 4.00 -51.49 -36.80
CA ALA A 20 4.28 -50.08 -36.62
C ALA A 20 3.08 -49.40 -35.95
N ALA A 21 3.14 -49.20 -34.64
CA ALA A 21 2.20 -48.34 -33.93
C ALA A 21 2.49 -46.86 -34.26
N LEU A 22 1.67 -46.27 -35.12
CA LEU A 22 1.64 -44.81 -35.34
C LEU A 22 1.11 -44.16 -34.06
N ALA A 23 1.98 -43.65 -33.20
CA ALA A 23 1.61 -42.73 -32.12
C ALA A 23 1.26 -41.38 -32.77
N VAL A 24 -0.02 -41.17 -33.08
CA VAL A 24 -0.55 -39.83 -33.38
C VAL A 24 -0.55 -39.10 -32.06
N GLY A 25 0.50 -38.34 -31.80
CA GLY A 25 0.51 -37.33 -30.73
C GLY A 25 -0.59 -36.31 -31.02
N LEU A 26 -1.69 -36.35 -30.28
CA LEU A 26 -2.62 -35.25 -30.20
C LEU A 26 -1.87 -34.09 -29.49
N SER A 27 -1.15 -33.28 -30.28
CA SER A 27 -0.78 -31.96 -29.86
C SER A 27 -2.09 -31.16 -29.77
N ALA A 28 -2.65 -31.06 -28.58
CA ALA A 28 -3.70 -30.05 -28.34
C ALA A 28 -3.13 -28.70 -28.79
N PRO A 29 -3.85 -27.90 -29.58
CA PRO A 29 -3.42 -26.55 -29.89
C PRO A 29 -3.25 -25.83 -28.56
N VAL A 30 -2.03 -25.42 -28.22
CA VAL A 30 -1.80 -24.40 -27.20
C VAL A 30 -2.41 -23.14 -27.83
N THR A 31 -3.65 -22.85 -27.50
CA THR A 31 -4.23 -21.57 -27.78
C THR A 31 -3.41 -20.58 -26.98
N SER A 32 -2.47 -19.91 -27.64
CA SER A 32 -1.86 -18.67 -27.11
C SER A 32 -3.02 -17.71 -26.95
N THR A 33 -3.62 -17.66 -25.76
CA THR A 33 -4.47 -16.53 -25.39
C THR A 33 -3.56 -15.31 -25.44
N ALA A 34 -3.97 -14.27 -26.18
CA ALA A 34 -3.28 -12.99 -26.15
C ALA A 34 -3.17 -12.57 -24.68
N SER A 35 -1.98 -12.15 -24.25
CA SER A 35 -1.83 -11.67 -22.87
C SER A 35 -2.60 -10.36 -22.71
N GLU A 36 -3.38 -10.27 -21.65
CA GLU A 36 -3.99 -9.00 -21.23
C GLU A 36 -2.92 -8.12 -20.62
N ARG A 37 -2.75 -6.92 -21.14
CA ARG A 37 -1.78 -5.96 -20.59
C ARG A 37 -2.45 -5.14 -19.49
N MET A 38 -1.84 -5.12 -18.30
CA MET A 38 -2.24 -4.32 -17.15
C MET A 38 -1.15 -3.29 -16.84
N ARG A 39 -1.35 -2.04 -17.28
CA ARG A 39 -0.46 -0.94 -16.90
C ARG A 39 -0.93 -0.39 -15.55
N ILE A 40 -0.01 -0.33 -14.60
CA ILE A 40 -0.22 0.28 -13.28
C ILE A 40 0.60 1.57 -13.23
N GLN A 41 -0.01 2.74 -13.32
CA GLN A 41 0.73 3.97 -13.03
C GLN A 41 0.75 4.20 -11.53
N ALA A 42 1.95 4.28 -10.95
CA ALA A 42 2.14 4.57 -9.55
C ALA A 42 2.22 6.09 -9.27
N ALA A 43 1.78 6.51 -8.08
CA ALA A 43 1.96 7.86 -7.56
C ALA A 43 3.31 8.03 -6.83
N VAL A 44 4.30 7.17 -7.14
CA VAL A 44 5.63 7.17 -6.52
C VAL A 44 6.74 7.08 -7.57
N PRO A 45 7.96 7.53 -7.25
CA PRO A 45 9.12 7.35 -8.13
C PRO A 45 9.56 5.88 -8.18
N SER A 46 10.26 5.50 -9.26
CA SER A 46 10.73 4.12 -9.48
C SER A 46 11.78 3.62 -8.48
N GLY A 47 12.32 4.49 -7.63
CA GLY A 47 13.29 4.11 -6.59
C GLY A 47 12.68 3.83 -5.22
N SER A 48 11.37 3.94 -5.07
CA SER A 48 10.67 3.74 -3.78
C SER A 48 10.41 2.27 -3.47
N LEU A 49 10.24 1.94 -2.19
CA LEU A 49 9.85 0.60 -1.76
C LEU A 49 8.46 0.23 -2.29
N ALA A 50 7.53 1.19 -2.33
CA ALA A 50 6.21 0.96 -2.87
C ALA A 50 6.27 0.55 -4.35
N PHE A 51 7.16 1.17 -5.15
CA PHE A 51 7.36 0.78 -6.55
C PHE A 51 7.92 -0.65 -6.67
N GLU A 52 8.90 -1.03 -5.83
CA GLU A 52 9.44 -2.39 -5.76
C GLU A 52 8.33 -3.42 -5.46
N ILE A 53 7.43 -3.12 -4.52
CA ILE A 53 6.28 -3.98 -4.20
C ILE A 53 5.33 -4.14 -5.39
N LEU A 54 5.10 -3.09 -6.16
CA LEU A 54 4.26 -3.16 -7.36
C LEU A 54 4.90 -4.00 -8.47
N GLU A 55 6.22 -3.91 -8.65
CA GLU A 55 6.94 -4.79 -9.59
C GLU A 55 6.84 -6.25 -9.14
N GLU A 56 7.04 -6.54 -7.85
CA GLU A 56 6.85 -7.90 -7.31
C GLU A 56 5.41 -8.39 -7.47
N PHE A 57 4.41 -7.54 -7.24
CA PHE A 57 3.02 -7.88 -7.52
C PHE A 57 2.84 -8.29 -8.98
N GLY A 58 3.38 -7.50 -9.90
CA GLY A 58 3.31 -7.77 -11.34
C GLY A 58 3.98 -9.08 -11.74
N ASP A 59 5.18 -9.33 -11.26
CA ASP A 59 5.94 -10.55 -11.50
C ASP A 59 5.18 -11.80 -11.01
N ARG A 60 4.60 -11.73 -9.81
CA ARG A 60 3.83 -12.83 -9.22
C ARG A 60 2.52 -13.09 -9.98
N VAL A 61 1.79 -12.04 -10.36
CA VAL A 61 0.58 -12.16 -11.18
C VAL A 61 0.94 -12.76 -12.54
N GLY A 62 1.99 -12.26 -13.20
CA GLY A 62 2.47 -12.81 -14.47
C GLY A 62 2.82 -14.30 -14.39
N ALA A 63 3.58 -14.67 -13.36
CA ALA A 63 3.99 -16.07 -13.14
C ALA A 63 2.79 -16.99 -12.81
N ALA A 64 1.88 -16.55 -11.92
CA ALA A 64 0.73 -17.35 -11.50
C ALA A 64 -0.34 -17.51 -12.59
N THR A 65 -0.39 -16.55 -13.52
CA THR A 65 -1.29 -16.62 -14.68
C THR A 65 -0.64 -17.25 -15.92
N ASP A 66 0.55 -17.84 -15.82
CA ASP A 66 1.31 -18.36 -16.97
C ASP A 66 1.44 -17.33 -18.11
N GLY A 67 1.61 -16.06 -17.78
CA GLY A 67 1.75 -14.93 -18.70
C GLY A 67 0.45 -14.48 -19.39
N ARG A 68 -0.72 -14.92 -18.94
CA ARG A 68 -2.00 -14.40 -19.43
C ARG A 68 -2.23 -12.95 -19.06
N ILE A 69 -1.68 -12.50 -17.94
CA ILE A 69 -1.66 -11.08 -17.55
C ILE A 69 -0.21 -10.60 -17.55
N ASP A 70 0.06 -9.59 -18.35
CA ASP A 70 1.36 -8.89 -18.45
C ASP A 70 1.24 -7.54 -17.71
N VAL A 71 1.82 -7.46 -16.52
CA VAL A 71 1.77 -6.26 -15.68
C VAL A 71 2.97 -5.36 -15.96
N GLN A 72 2.70 -4.10 -16.23
CA GLN A 72 3.72 -3.08 -16.43
C GLN A 72 3.53 -1.95 -15.43
N VAL A 73 4.51 -1.74 -14.55
CA VAL A 73 4.50 -0.63 -13.58
C VAL A 73 5.15 0.61 -14.19
N LEU A 74 4.50 1.74 -14.05
CA LEU A 74 4.91 3.05 -14.53
C LEU A 74 5.08 4.00 -13.34
N SER A 75 6.12 4.82 -13.36
CA SER A 75 6.39 5.78 -12.28
C SER A 75 5.42 6.96 -12.28
N ALA A 76 5.44 7.74 -11.21
CA ALA A 76 4.67 8.97 -11.07
C ALA A 76 4.84 9.90 -12.28
N GLY A 77 3.72 10.45 -12.77
CA GLY A 77 3.71 11.40 -13.89
C GLY A 77 3.93 10.79 -15.27
N ALA A 78 4.02 9.45 -15.40
CA ALA A 78 4.32 8.81 -16.70
C ALA A 78 3.20 9.01 -17.74
N ILE A 79 1.94 9.05 -17.31
CA ILE A 79 0.77 9.23 -18.20
C ILE A 79 -0.06 10.44 -17.74
N VAL A 80 -0.42 10.48 -16.44
CA VAL A 80 -1.19 11.56 -15.82
C VAL A 80 -0.54 11.99 -14.51
N SER A 81 -0.93 13.15 -13.95
CA SER A 81 -0.52 13.54 -12.59
C SER A 81 -1.10 12.58 -11.53
N SER A 82 -0.48 12.51 -10.36
CA SER A 82 -0.84 11.54 -9.33
C SER A 82 -2.28 11.68 -8.83
N ASP A 83 -2.82 12.90 -8.77
CA ASP A 83 -4.20 13.22 -8.40
C ASP A 83 -5.23 12.80 -9.46
N GLN A 84 -4.80 12.58 -10.72
CA GLN A 84 -5.66 12.19 -11.84
C GLN A 84 -5.69 10.68 -12.10
N ILE A 85 -4.92 9.89 -11.36
CA ILE A 85 -4.80 8.44 -11.58
C ILE A 85 -6.18 7.75 -11.49
N LEU A 86 -6.97 8.06 -10.46
CA LEU A 86 -8.29 7.45 -10.29
C LEU A 86 -9.22 7.73 -11.49
N ASP A 87 -9.25 8.97 -11.96
CA ASP A 87 -10.07 9.35 -13.12
C ASP A 87 -9.60 8.67 -14.41
N ALA A 88 -8.29 8.54 -14.60
CA ALA A 88 -7.72 7.86 -15.76
C ALA A 88 -8.04 6.35 -15.76
N VAL A 89 -8.04 5.71 -14.59
CA VAL A 89 -8.45 4.30 -14.43
C VAL A 89 -9.95 4.14 -14.66
N ASP A 90 -10.77 5.00 -14.08
CA ASP A 90 -12.23 4.99 -14.21
C ASP A 90 -12.68 4.99 -15.68
N VAL A 91 -12.08 5.87 -16.49
CA VAL A 91 -12.42 5.97 -17.93
C VAL A 91 -11.68 4.95 -18.82
N GLY A 92 -10.84 4.07 -18.25
CA GLY A 92 -10.07 3.06 -18.97
C GLY A 92 -8.91 3.62 -19.82
N GLN A 93 -8.41 4.81 -19.51
CA GLN A 93 -7.19 5.34 -20.13
C GLN A 93 -5.94 4.52 -19.75
N ILE A 94 -5.93 4.01 -18.52
CA ILE A 94 -4.99 3.01 -18.00
C ILE A 94 -5.79 1.90 -17.31
N GLU A 95 -5.27 0.68 -17.33
CA GLU A 95 -5.95 -0.49 -16.76
C GLU A 95 -5.97 -0.47 -15.23
N ALA A 96 -4.93 0.10 -14.61
CA ALA A 96 -4.81 0.21 -13.16
C ALA A 96 -3.95 1.41 -12.74
N GLY A 97 -4.08 1.79 -11.48
CA GLY A 97 -3.26 2.82 -10.87
C GLY A 97 -2.95 2.51 -9.42
N PHE A 98 -1.84 3.01 -8.91
CA PHE A 98 -1.48 2.90 -7.50
C PHE A 98 -1.36 4.28 -6.88
N ALA A 99 -2.06 4.48 -5.78
CA ALA A 99 -1.89 5.62 -4.89
C ALA A 99 -2.45 5.27 -3.49
N TRP A 100 -2.47 6.26 -2.62
CA TRP A 100 -3.16 6.17 -1.33
C TRP A 100 -4.58 6.72 -1.47
N PRO A 101 -5.61 6.10 -0.85
CA PRO A 101 -6.98 6.58 -0.87
C PRO A 101 -7.18 8.07 -0.55
N GLN A 102 -6.33 8.69 0.30
CA GLN A 102 -6.41 10.12 0.57
C GLN A 102 -6.12 11.01 -0.64
N PHE A 103 -5.48 10.51 -1.69
CA PHE A 103 -5.32 11.25 -2.95
C PHE A 103 -6.66 11.49 -3.65
N TRP A 104 -7.67 10.69 -3.30
CA TRP A 104 -9.04 10.80 -3.80
C TRP A 104 -9.94 11.71 -2.95
N SER A 105 -9.40 12.39 -1.93
CA SER A 105 -10.18 13.25 -1.01
C SER A 105 -10.86 14.43 -1.72
N GLY A 106 -10.38 14.82 -2.90
CA GLY A 106 -11.06 15.77 -3.77
C GLY A 106 -12.41 15.25 -4.32
N HIS A 107 -12.60 13.93 -4.42
CA HIS A 107 -13.88 13.31 -4.78
C HIS A 107 -14.78 13.14 -3.56
N HIS A 108 -14.21 12.66 -2.44
CA HIS A 108 -14.94 12.51 -1.17
C HIS A 108 -13.98 12.42 0.02
N PRO A 109 -14.21 13.17 1.11
CA PRO A 109 -13.27 13.21 2.26
C PRO A 109 -13.14 11.87 2.98
N ALA A 110 -14.15 10.99 2.93
CA ALA A 110 -14.11 9.67 3.57
C ALA A 110 -13.06 8.73 2.98
N THR A 111 -12.53 8.98 1.78
CA THR A 111 -11.45 8.16 1.19
C THR A 111 -10.22 8.13 2.11
N ALA A 112 -9.89 9.24 2.77
CA ALA A 112 -8.79 9.31 3.70
C ALA A 112 -8.91 8.31 4.87
N LEU A 113 -10.12 7.97 5.30
CA LEU A 113 -10.35 7.04 6.42
C LEU A 113 -9.96 5.59 6.09
N PHE A 114 -9.76 5.25 4.82
CA PHE A 114 -9.35 3.91 4.37
C PHE A 114 -7.85 3.78 4.13
N SER A 115 -7.12 4.86 4.20
CA SER A 115 -5.68 4.88 4.02
C SER A 115 -4.94 5.31 5.26
N ASN A 116 -5.30 6.45 5.81
CA ASN A 116 -4.69 6.97 7.01
C ASN A 116 -5.75 7.18 8.07
N THR A 117 -5.67 6.41 9.13
CA THR A 117 -6.50 6.66 10.32
C THR A 117 -5.84 7.78 11.10
N PRO A 118 -6.43 8.99 11.09
CA PRO A 118 -5.84 10.10 11.80
C PRO A 118 -6.00 9.91 13.31
N VAL A 119 -5.00 10.36 14.04
CA VAL A 119 -5.03 10.58 15.49
C VAL A 119 -5.47 9.37 16.33
N TRP A 120 -4.68 8.31 16.27
CA TRP A 120 -4.78 7.23 17.27
C TRP A 120 -4.49 7.81 18.69
N PRO A 121 -5.21 7.47 19.77
CA PRO A 121 -6.24 6.43 19.85
C PRO A 121 -7.67 6.92 19.55
N ALA A 122 -7.87 8.12 19.02
CA ALA A 122 -9.23 8.65 18.81
C ALA A 122 -10.05 7.85 17.77
N SER A 123 -9.40 7.29 16.76
CA SER A 123 -10.00 6.36 15.80
C SER A 123 -9.98 4.92 16.29
N GLY A 124 -9.06 4.58 17.21
CA GLY A 124 -8.93 3.25 17.82
C GLY A 124 -8.28 2.18 16.97
N LEU A 125 -7.84 2.47 15.73
CA LEU A 125 -7.26 1.47 14.84
C LEU A 125 -5.74 1.70 14.67
N ASP A 126 -4.93 0.69 15.03
CA ASP A 126 -3.56 0.55 14.54
C ASP A 126 -3.54 -0.16 13.19
N GLN A 127 -2.36 -0.36 12.58
CA GLN A 127 -2.24 -0.97 11.25
C GLN A 127 -2.87 -2.36 11.18
N LEU A 128 -2.69 -3.21 12.19
CA LEU A 128 -3.22 -4.58 12.17
C LEU A 128 -4.73 -4.61 12.46
N THR A 129 -5.22 -3.78 13.37
CA THR A 129 -6.65 -3.64 13.61
C THR A 129 -7.37 -2.98 12.44
N HIS A 130 -6.70 -2.08 11.68
CA HIS A 130 -7.22 -1.55 10.44
C HIS A 130 -7.40 -2.65 9.37
N PHE A 131 -6.39 -3.52 9.17
CA PHE A 131 -6.53 -4.66 8.27
C PHE A 131 -7.65 -5.59 8.70
N SER A 132 -7.73 -5.88 10.00
CA SER A 132 -8.79 -6.72 10.55
C SER A 132 -10.18 -6.11 10.34
N TRP A 133 -10.34 -4.80 10.54
CA TRP A 133 -11.57 -4.09 10.22
C TRP A 133 -11.87 -4.11 8.71
N TYR A 134 -10.87 -3.85 7.88
CA TYR A 134 -11.04 -3.79 6.43
C TYR A 134 -11.51 -5.13 5.85
N TYR A 135 -10.85 -6.23 6.21
CA TYR A 135 -11.14 -7.55 5.63
C TYR A 135 -12.24 -8.35 6.35
N GLU A 136 -12.45 -8.13 7.65
CA GLU A 136 -13.36 -8.93 8.47
C GLU A 136 -14.44 -8.10 9.17
N GLY A 137 -14.26 -6.79 9.26
CA GLY A 137 -15.13 -5.87 9.99
C GLY A 137 -16.06 -5.04 9.12
N GLY A 138 -16.20 -5.33 7.82
CA GLY A 138 -17.07 -4.60 6.90
C GLY A 138 -16.44 -3.35 6.28
N GLY A 139 -15.13 -3.15 6.45
CA GLY A 139 -14.41 -2.00 5.89
C GLY A 139 -14.36 -2.04 4.37
N LYS A 140 -14.12 -3.24 3.79
CA LYS A 140 -14.07 -3.40 2.33
C LYS A 140 -15.40 -3.06 1.67
N GLU A 141 -16.50 -3.54 2.23
CA GLU A 141 -17.85 -3.27 1.72
C GLU A 141 -18.18 -1.77 1.77
N LEU A 142 -17.77 -1.07 2.84
CA LEU A 142 -17.92 0.39 2.93
C LEU A 142 -17.04 1.12 1.90
N TYR A 143 -15.85 0.61 1.63
CA TYR A 143 -14.97 1.21 0.63
C TYR A 143 -15.48 0.99 -0.79
N ASP A 144 -15.97 -0.20 -1.10
CA ASP A 144 -16.60 -0.51 -2.39
C ASP A 144 -17.85 0.37 -2.62
N GLU A 145 -18.71 0.54 -1.57
CA GLU A 145 -19.86 1.48 -1.61
C GLU A 145 -19.37 2.92 -1.85
N LEU A 146 -18.32 3.36 -1.15
CA LEU A 146 -17.76 4.70 -1.35
C LEU A 146 -17.33 4.93 -2.79
N MET A 147 -16.53 4.03 -3.33
CA MET A 147 -15.96 4.19 -4.66
C MET A 147 -17.01 4.09 -5.76
N GLN A 148 -17.88 3.07 -5.68
CA GLN A 148 -18.79 2.73 -6.78
C GLN A 148 -20.12 3.48 -6.70
N GLU A 149 -20.69 3.68 -5.50
CA GLU A 149 -22.02 4.26 -5.34
C GLU A 149 -21.97 5.75 -4.97
N VAL A 150 -21.09 6.15 -4.05
CA VAL A 150 -21.02 7.54 -3.56
C VAL A 150 -20.20 8.41 -4.50
N ILE A 151 -19.00 7.98 -4.88
CA ILE A 151 -18.12 8.72 -5.81
C ILE A 151 -18.48 8.41 -7.27
N GLY A 152 -19.02 7.21 -7.53
CA GLY A 152 -19.48 6.79 -8.87
C GLY A 152 -18.32 6.38 -9.79
N LYS A 153 -17.26 5.78 -9.27
CA LYS A 153 -16.11 5.28 -10.02
C LYS A 153 -16.24 3.80 -10.35
N SER A 154 -15.97 3.47 -11.61
CA SER A 154 -15.99 2.08 -12.11
C SER A 154 -14.64 1.40 -11.87
N VAL A 155 -14.31 1.15 -10.60
CA VAL A 155 -13.04 0.56 -10.17
C VAL A 155 -13.23 -0.54 -9.13
N VAL A 156 -12.24 -1.44 -9.05
CA VAL A 156 -12.06 -2.42 -7.98
C VAL A 156 -10.75 -2.12 -7.29
N SER A 157 -10.73 -2.12 -5.96
CA SER A 157 -9.60 -1.69 -5.15
C SER A 157 -8.95 -2.85 -4.39
N PHE A 158 -7.62 -2.86 -4.36
CA PHE A 158 -6.79 -3.86 -3.68
C PHE A 158 -5.70 -3.16 -2.87
N PRO A 159 -5.75 -3.17 -1.52
CA PRO A 159 -4.62 -2.78 -0.69
C PRO A 159 -3.38 -3.63 -1.00
N VAL A 160 -2.23 -2.99 -1.23
CA VAL A 160 -0.99 -3.68 -1.62
C VAL A 160 0.24 -3.23 -0.84
N THR A 161 0.20 -2.03 -0.26
CA THR A 161 1.29 -1.54 0.60
C THR A 161 0.77 -1.07 1.94
N ALA A 162 1.60 -1.20 2.96
CA ALA A 162 1.35 -0.67 4.28
C ALA A 162 2.67 -0.23 4.92
N SER A 163 2.70 1.01 5.38
CA SER A 163 3.87 1.60 6.03
C SER A 163 3.66 1.79 7.53
N GLY A 164 2.44 1.58 8.01
CA GLY A 164 2.08 1.79 9.40
C GLY A 164 2.24 3.25 9.80
N TRP A 165 2.91 3.46 10.88
CA TRP A 165 3.08 4.70 11.57
C TRP A 165 4.03 5.69 10.87
N GLN A 166 3.54 6.91 10.55
CA GLN A 166 4.33 7.97 9.95
C GLN A 166 5.03 8.83 11.03
N PRO A 167 6.34 9.07 10.91
CA PRO A 167 7.06 10.08 11.70
C PRO A 167 6.50 11.49 11.50
N LEU A 168 6.69 12.39 12.48
CA LEU A 168 6.30 13.79 12.32
C LEU A 168 7.04 14.43 11.14
N GLY A 169 8.33 14.08 10.94
CA GLY A 169 9.07 14.45 9.74
C GLY A 169 10.38 15.16 9.99
N TRP A 170 10.86 15.83 8.94
CA TRP A 170 12.19 16.37 8.79
C TRP A 170 12.20 17.91 8.83
N THR A 171 13.19 18.48 9.52
CA THR A 171 13.38 19.92 9.59
C THR A 171 14.84 20.27 9.88
N ASN A 172 15.22 21.53 9.69
CA ASN A 172 16.50 22.11 10.12
C ASN A 172 16.35 22.93 11.43
N THR A 173 15.16 22.92 12.04
CA THR A 173 14.88 23.64 13.26
C THR A 173 14.70 22.68 14.42
N VAL A 174 15.33 22.95 15.56
CA VAL A 174 15.06 22.21 16.80
C VAL A 174 13.68 22.63 17.33
N ILE A 175 12.82 21.65 17.57
CA ILE A 175 11.46 21.83 18.07
C ILE A 175 11.42 21.30 19.51
N GLU A 176 11.19 22.17 20.49
CA GLU A 176 11.14 21.79 21.90
C GLU A 176 9.69 21.69 22.43
N ASN A 177 8.73 22.33 21.74
CA ASN A 177 7.33 22.42 22.13
C ASN A 177 6.43 22.70 20.92
N PHE A 178 5.10 22.78 21.16
CA PHE A 178 4.12 23.04 20.10
C PHE A 178 4.27 24.43 19.47
N GLU A 179 4.62 25.45 20.25
CA GLU A 179 4.78 26.81 19.76
C GLU A 179 5.90 26.89 18.72
N ASP A 180 7.05 26.23 18.95
CA ASP A 180 8.14 26.15 17.97
C ASP A 180 7.67 25.47 16.67
N PHE A 181 6.87 24.40 16.79
CA PHE A 181 6.33 23.69 15.66
C PHE A 181 5.32 24.52 14.86
N ALA A 182 4.46 25.27 15.53
CA ALA A 182 3.42 26.08 14.91
C ALA A 182 3.97 27.27 14.08
N GLU A 183 5.23 27.67 14.32
CA GLU A 183 5.90 28.71 13.52
C GLU A 183 6.38 28.18 12.16
N LEU A 184 6.45 26.84 11.97
CA LEU A 184 6.97 26.23 10.75
C LEU A 184 5.90 26.09 9.67
N ARG A 185 6.31 26.25 8.41
CA ARG A 185 5.49 25.86 7.26
C ARG A 185 5.69 24.37 7.02
N TYR A 186 4.66 23.60 7.35
CA TYR A 186 4.73 22.14 7.33
C TYR A 186 4.11 21.57 6.07
N ARG A 187 4.85 20.71 5.37
CA ARG A 187 4.31 19.94 4.24
C ARG A 187 3.56 18.72 4.76
N THR A 188 2.27 18.60 4.37
CA THR A 188 1.41 17.45 4.68
C THR A 188 0.95 16.74 3.40
N PRO A 189 0.43 15.50 3.49
CA PRO A 189 -0.40 14.95 2.44
C PRO A 189 -1.72 15.73 2.29
N PRO A 190 -2.45 15.58 1.17
CA PRO A 190 -3.73 16.23 0.99
C PRO A 190 -4.81 15.65 1.92
N GLY A 191 -5.91 16.41 2.10
CA GLY A 191 -7.11 15.95 2.79
C GLY A 191 -7.02 16.05 4.31
N LEU A 192 -7.61 15.09 5.00
CA LEU A 192 -7.93 15.15 6.43
C LEU A 192 -6.72 15.42 7.33
N ILE A 193 -5.54 14.89 7.01
CA ILE A 193 -4.33 15.14 7.81
C ILE A 193 -3.92 16.61 7.76
N GLY A 194 -3.91 17.24 6.57
CA GLY A 194 -3.65 18.66 6.44
C GLY A 194 -4.65 19.51 7.23
N GLU A 195 -5.94 19.16 7.15
CA GLU A 195 -7.00 19.83 7.92
C GLU A 195 -6.78 19.74 9.45
N ILE A 196 -6.26 18.62 9.95
CA ILE A 196 -5.95 18.42 11.37
C ILE A 196 -4.79 19.32 11.80
N PHE A 197 -3.74 19.44 11.00
CA PHE A 197 -2.63 20.35 11.30
C PHE A 197 -3.08 21.81 11.25
N ASP A 198 -3.89 22.19 10.28
CA ASP A 198 -4.47 23.56 10.21
C ASP A 198 -5.37 23.85 11.42
N GLU A 199 -6.21 22.91 11.86
CA GLU A 199 -7.06 23.01 13.05
C GLU A 199 -6.20 23.15 14.33
N ALA A 200 -5.06 22.46 14.38
CA ALA A 200 -4.10 22.59 15.48
C ALA A 200 -3.41 23.98 15.50
N GLY A 201 -3.44 24.71 14.40
CA GLY A 201 -2.81 26.02 14.25
C GLY A 201 -1.45 26.02 13.56
N VAL A 202 -1.11 24.91 12.86
CA VAL A 202 0.12 24.78 12.06
C VAL A 202 -0.16 25.20 10.62
N SER A 203 0.71 26.03 10.04
CA SER A 203 0.58 26.42 8.63
C SER A 203 0.98 25.27 7.70
N THR A 204 0.02 24.73 6.95
CA THR A 204 0.27 23.60 6.05
C THR A 204 0.35 23.98 4.59
N VAL A 205 1.10 23.19 3.81
CA VAL A 205 1.13 23.27 2.37
C VAL A 205 1.17 21.88 1.77
N PHE A 206 0.37 21.62 0.74
CA PHE A 206 0.46 20.41 -0.06
C PHE A 206 1.43 20.61 -1.22
N LEU A 207 2.39 19.68 -1.35
CA LEU A 207 3.31 19.56 -2.49
C LEU A 207 3.42 18.11 -2.91
N GLY A 208 3.43 17.87 -4.21
CA GLY A 208 3.74 16.56 -4.79
C GLY A 208 5.19 16.13 -4.53
N PRO A 209 5.50 14.85 -4.68
CA PRO A 209 6.86 14.34 -4.41
C PRO A 209 7.94 15.03 -5.25
N GLU A 210 7.63 15.36 -6.51
CA GLU A 210 8.56 16.00 -7.44
C GLU A 210 8.93 17.45 -7.07
N GLU A 211 8.09 18.12 -6.28
CA GLU A 211 8.26 19.51 -5.87
C GLU A 211 8.89 19.66 -4.48
N LEU A 212 8.81 18.60 -3.65
CA LEU A 212 9.04 18.66 -2.21
C LEU A 212 10.49 19.02 -1.86
N VAL A 213 11.47 18.26 -2.35
CA VAL A 213 12.89 18.52 -2.07
C VAL A 213 13.32 19.89 -2.63
N PRO A 214 13.00 20.25 -3.89
CA PRO A 214 13.28 21.60 -4.38
C PRO A 214 12.60 22.71 -3.57
N ALA A 215 11.43 22.50 -2.99
CA ALA A 215 10.76 23.47 -2.14
C ALA A 215 11.45 23.65 -0.78
N ALA A 216 11.90 22.54 -0.18
CA ALA A 216 12.68 22.55 1.05
C ALA A 216 14.01 23.27 0.87
N GLU A 217 14.78 22.96 -0.17
CA GLU A 217 16.05 23.66 -0.49
C GLU A 217 15.88 25.16 -0.67
N ARG A 218 14.75 25.60 -1.24
CA ARG A 218 14.45 27.04 -1.40
C ARG A 218 13.83 27.69 -0.17
N GLY A 219 13.61 26.93 0.90
CA GLY A 219 12.96 27.42 2.10
C GLY A 219 11.48 27.81 1.87
N VAL A 220 10.78 27.15 0.97
CA VAL A 220 9.32 27.30 0.80
C VAL A 220 8.58 26.55 1.91
N VAL A 221 9.15 25.43 2.34
CA VAL A 221 8.72 24.67 3.52
C VAL A 221 9.86 24.57 4.51
N ASP A 222 9.55 24.60 5.80
CA ASP A 222 10.51 24.53 6.90
C ASP A 222 10.58 23.13 7.50
N MET A 223 9.51 22.35 7.32
CA MET A 223 9.39 20.97 7.77
C MET A 223 8.59 20.14 6.78
N ALA A 224 8.97 18.85 6.61
CA ALA A 224 8.30 17.96 5.68
C ALA A 224 8.11 16.56 6.30
N GLY A 225 6.89 16.04 6.25
CA GLY A 225 6.59 14.62 6.40
C GLY A 225 6.39 13.98 5.03
N TRP A 226 6.86 12.72 4.84
CA TRP A 226 6.56 11.97 3.64
C TRP A 226 5.88 10.64 3.99
N ILE A 227 6.61 9.59 4.27
CA ILE A 227 6.01 8.30 4.64
C ILE A 227 6.75 7.67 5.83
N ASN A 228 8.03 7.32 5.64
CA ASN A 228 8.85 6.57 6.60
C ASN A 228 10.34 6.67 6.23
N PRO A 229 11.26 6.20 7.08
CA PRO A 229 12.70 6.33 6.81
C PRO A 229 13.17 5.84 5.44
N VAL A 230 12.65 4.73 4.92
CA VAL A 230 13.08 4.19 3.62
C VAL A 230 12.59 5.05 2.46
N GLU A 231 11.35 5.47 2.50
CA GLU A 231 10.74 6.32 1.48
C GLU A 231 11.30 7.73 1.53
N ASP A 232 11.57 8.25 2.74
CA ASP A 232 12.18 9.56 2.97
C ASP A 232 13.63 9.59 2.42
N TYR A 233 14.37 8.46 2.57
CA TYR A 233 15.68 8.28 1.96
C TYR A 233 15.64 8.32 0.44
N ALA A 234 14.66 7.66 -0.16
CA ALA A 234 14.47 7.65 -1.61
C ALA A 234 14.15 9.06 -2.16
N MET A 235 13.54 9.92 -1.32
CA MET A 235 13.30 11.33 -1.64
C MET A 235 14.54 12.21 -1.51
N GLY A 236 15.58 11.77 -0.77
CA GLY A 236 16.80 12.56 -0.55
C GLY A 236 16.71 13.52 0.65
N PHE A 237 15.83 13.30 1.61
CA PHE A 237 15.65 14.21 2.75
C PHE A 237 16.88 14.32 3.64
N GLN A 238 17.67 13.25 3.75
CA GLN A 238 18.93 13.21 4.49
C GLN A 238 19.99 14.18 3.95
N ASP A 239 19.83 14.67 2.73
CA ASP A 239 20.76 15.62 2.11
C ASP A 239 20.32 17.08 2.32
N VAL A 240 19.10 17.31 2.84
CA VAL A 240 18.47 18.63 2.98
C VAL A 240 18.20 19.00 4.42
N PHE A 241 17.92 18.00 5.30
CA PHE A 241 17.50 18.22 6.67
C PHE A 241 18.42 17.55 7.68
N ASP A 242 18.59 18.21 8.85
CA ASP A 242 19.47 17.76 9.93
C ASP A 242 18.75 16.96 11.02
N TYR A 243 17.44 17.22 11.25
CA TYR A 243 16.65 16.62 12.32
C TYR A 243 15.49 15.79 11.77
N TYR A 244 15.29 14.62 12.36
CA TYR A 244 14.20 13.72 12.02
C TYR A 244 13.36 13.38 13.26
N TYR A 245 12.15 13.93 13.32
CA TYR A 245 11.22 13.77 14.45
C TYR A 245 10.33 12.55 14.28
N LEU A 246 10.46 11.59 15.21
CA LEU A 246 9.65 10.37 15.28
C LEU A 246 8.41 10.58 16.16
N SER A 247 7.66 9.50 16.40
CA SER A 247 6.65 9.40 17.47
C SER A 247 5.50 10.39 17.38
N SER A 248 4.90 10.56 16.19
CA SER A 248 3.71 11.40 16.02
C SER A 248 2.41 10.59 16.04
N VAL A 249 1.33 11.18 16.54
CA VAL A 249 -0.01 10.59 16.58
C VAL A 249 -0.87 10.92 15.36
N HIS A 250 -0.34 11.67 14.39
CA HIS A 250 -1.15 12.18 13.29
C HIS A 250 -1.57 11.11 12.28
N GLN A 251 -0.76 10.04 12.13
CA GLN A 251 -1.02 8.96 11.17
C GLN A 251 -0.43 7.63 11.65
N PHE A 252 -1.29 6.73 12.10
CA PHE A 252 -0.91 5.39 12.61
C PHE A 252 -1.12 4.28 11.59
N VAL A 253 -1.91 4.55 10.58
CA VAL A 253 -2.20 3.64 9.48
C VAL A 253 -1.79 4.33 8.19
N ASP A 254 -1.13 3.60 7.34
CA ASP A 254 -0.83 4.04 5.98
C ASP A 254 -0.97 2.84 5.04
N VAL A 255 -1.96 2.92 4.13
CA VAL A 255 -2.31 1.85 3.20
C VAL A 255 -2.39 2.41 1.80
N GLY A 256 -1.53 1.90 0.92
CA GLY A 256 -1.61 2.18 -0.52
C GLY A 256 -2.33 1.05 -1.24
N GLU A 257 -3.05 1.39 -2.29
CA GLU A 257 -3.89 0.48 -3.05
C GLU A 257 -3.59 0.49 -4.54
N ILE A 258 -3.88 -0.63 -5.21
CA ILE A 258 -4.08 -0.67 -6.65
C ILE A 258 -5.57 -0.53 -6.91
N VAL A 259 -5.96 0.50 -7.67
CA VAL A 259 -7.30 0.62 -8.26
C VAL A 259 -7.25 0.06 -9.67
N VAL A 260 -8.16 -0.85 -10.02
CA VAL A 260 -8.24 -1.52 -11.31
C VAL A 260 -9.54 -1.13 -11.99
N ASN A 261 -9.52 -0.78 -13.28
CA ASN A 261 -10.73 -0.52 -14.05
C ASN A 261 -11.68 -1.72 -14.01
N SER A 262 -12.95 -1.52 -13.61
CA SER A 262 -13.91 -2.61 -13.43
C SER A 262 -14.14 -3.40 -14.72
N VAL A 263 -14.20 -2.73 -15.89
CA VAL A 263 -14.41 -3.41 -17.17
C VAL A 263 -13.22 -4.32 -17.51
N PHE A 264 -11.98 -3.85 -17.25
CA PHE A 264 -10.80 -4.69 -17.42
C PHE A 264 -10.85 -5.91 -16.48
N TYR A 265 -11.15 -5.68 -15.19
CA TYR A 265 -11.18 -6.73 -14.17
C TYR A 265 -12.28 -7.78 -14.45
N ASP A 266 -13.49 -7.35 -14.79
CA ASP A 266 -14.64 -8.22 -15.05
C ASP A 266 -14.46 -9.09 -16.32
N ASN A 267 -13.62 -8.67 -17.26
CA ASN A 267 -13.26 -9.47 -18.44
C ASN A 267 -12.23 -10.58 -18.15
N LEU A 268 -11.57 -10.54 -17.01
CA LEU A 268 -10.64 -11.61 -16.59
C LEU A 268 -11.42 -12.86 -16.17
N SER A 269 -10.76 -14.03 -16.27
CA SER A 269 -11.32 -15.24 -15.71
C SER A 269 -11.43 -15.16 -14.18
N ALA A 270 -12.40 -15.83 -13.57
CA ALA A 270 -12.53 -15.89 -12.12
C ALA A 270 -11.23 -16.41 -11.42
N GLY A 271 -10.47 -17.29 -12.11
CA GLY A 271 -9.17 -17.75 -11.63
C GLY A 271 -8.11 -16.62 -11.62
N ASP A 272 -8.08 -15.81 -12.67
CA ASP A 272 -7.14 -14.71 -12.78
C ASP A 272 -7.51 -13.56 -11.80
N GLN A 273 -8.81 -13.31 -11.61
CA GLN A 273 -9.29 -12.38 -10.57
C GLN A 273 -8.82 -12.82 -9.15
N ALA A 274 -8.99 -14.11 -8.83
CA ALA A 274 -8.55 -14.68 -7.55
C ALA A 274 -7.01 -14.61 -7.38
N ILE A 275 -6.24 -14.75 -8.45
CA ILE A 275 -4.78 -14.58 -8.43
C ILE A 275 -4.42 -13.13 -8.08
N ILE A 276 -5.06 -12.13 -8.73
CA ILE A 276 -4.83 -10.70 -8.43
C ILE A 276 -5.13 -10.42 -6.95
N GLU A 277 -6.29 -10.82 -6.46
CA GLU A 277 -6.71 -10.60 -5.07
C GLU A 277 -5.75 -11.25 -4.07
N THR A 278 -5.43 -12.54 -4.26
CA THR A 278 -4.53 -13.27 -3.35
C THR A 278 -3.12 -12.70 -3.37
N THR A 279 -2.64 -12.29 -4.56
CA THR A 279 -1.31 -11.67 -4.67
C THR A 279 -1.29 -10.31 -3.98
N ALA A 280 -2.34 -9.50 -4.12
CA ALA A 280 -2.46 -8.23 -3.43
C ALA A 280 -2.39 -8.40 -1.91
N GLN A 281 -3.15 -9.34 -1.34
CA GLN A 281 -3.11 -9.66 0.10
C GLN A 281 -1.73 -10.14 0.56
N SER A 282 -1.05 -10.95 -0.26
CA SER A 282 0.30 -11.44 0.06
C SER A 282 1.33 -10.31 0.09
N VAL A 283 1.36 -9.46 -0.94
CA VAL A 283 2.32 -8.36 -0.99
C VAL A 283 2.02 -7.28 0.05
N LEU A 284 0.75 -7.07 0.42
CA LEU A 284 0.35 -6.17 1.50
C LEU A 284 1.01 -6.56 2.84
N LEU A 285 0.89 -7.83 3.24
CA LEU A 285 1.52 -8.30 4.48
C LEU A 285 3.04 -8.24 4.40
N GLU A 286 3.61 -8.66 3.28
CA GLU A 286 5.05 -8.65 3.07
C GLU A 286 5.61 -7.23 3.06
N SER A 287 4.90 -6.25 2.47
CA SER A 287 5.29 -4.85 2.49
C SER A 287 5.41 -4.33 3.93
N TYR A 288 4.41 -4.60 4.77
CA TYR A 288 4.40 -4.18 6.17
C TYR A 288 5.55 -4.78 6.99
N VAL A 289 5.80 -6.08 6.83
CA VAL A 289 6.91 -6.76 7.51
C VAL A 289 8.27 -6.24 7.02
N ARG A 290 8.41 -6.03 5.72
CA ARG A 290 9.63 -5.49 5.08
C ARG A 290 9.88 -4.05 5.51
N ASP A 291 8.83 -3.26 5.60
CA ASP A 291 8.86 -1.88 6.03
C ASP A 291 9.44 -1.74 7.46
N ILE A 292 8.92 -2.51 8.42
CA ILE A 292 9.45 -2.54 9.79
C ILE A 292 10.95 -2.84 9.79
N HIS A 293 11.39 -3.85 9.03
CA HIS A 293 12.80 -4.26 8.99
C HIS A 293 13.69 -3.20 8.35
N ARG A 294 13.32 -2.72 7.15
CA ARG A 294 14.13 -1.74 6.40
C ARG A 294 14.18 -0.37 7.08
N ASN A 295 13.07 0.09 7.67
CA ASN A 295 13.04 1.35 8.41
C ASN A 295 13.95 1.34 9.62
N SER A 296 14.00 0.22 10.36
CA SER A 296 14.93 0.07 11.50
C SER A 296 16.39 0.19 11.07
N GLN A 297 16.75 -0.41 9.92
CA GLN A 297 18.10 -0.29 9.35
C GLN A 297 18.38 1.12 8.84
N MET A 298 17.39 1.76 8.21
CA MET A 298 17.55 3.09 7.64
C MET A 298 17.74 4.16 8.72
N LEU A 299 17.06 4.06 9.87
CA LEU A 299 17.30 4.97 11.00
C LEU A 299 18.74 4.90 11.49
N THR A 300 19.33 3.71 11.60
CA THR A 300 20.74 3.53 11.95
C THR A 300 21.64 4.19 10.90
N LYS A 301 21.34 3.99 9.62
CA LYS A 301 22.09 4.58 8.52
C LYS A 301 22.04 6.11 8.53
N PHE A 302 20.88 6.72 8.79
CA PHE A 302 20.74 8.16 8.92
C PHE A 302 21.67 8.73 9.99
N GLN A 303 21.75 8.08 11.15
CA GLN A 303 22.59 8.53 12.27
C GLN A 303 24.10 8.32 12.00
N GLU A 304 24.47 7.15 11.48
CA GLU A 304 25.89 6.75 11.35
C GLU A 304 26.56 7.29 10.08
N GLU A 305 25.84 7.36 8.95
CA GLU A 305 26.42 7.72 7.66
C GLU A 305 26.10 9.16 7.24
N TYR A 306 24.90 9.68 7.59
CA TYR A 306 24.44 11.00 7.17
C TYR A 306 24.49 12.06 8.28
N GLY A 307 24.74 11.64 9.54
CA GLY A 307 24.80 12.55 10.67
C GLY A 307 23.47 13.16 11.09
N VAL A 308 22.35 12.57 10.66
CA VAL A 308 21.01 13.01 11.01
C VAL A 308 20.76 12.82 12.50
N THR A 309 20.25 13.84 13.16
CA THR A 309 19.84 13.76 14.56
C THR A 309 18.39 13.27 14.66
N VAL A 310 18.21 12.03 15.11
CA VAL A 310 16.86 11.45 15.34
C VAL A 310 16.33 11.98 16.67
N MET A 311 15.12 12.56 16.61
CA MET A 311 14.47 13.25 17.73
C MET A 311 13.14 12.55 18.07
N THR A 312 12.75 12.65 19.35
CA THR A 312 11.40 12.30 19.78
C THR A 312 10.51 13.54 19.68
N THR A 313 9.33 13.40 19.09
CA THR A 313 8.34 14.49 19.02
C THR A 313 7.92 14.90 20.43
N PRO A 314 7.94 16.19 20.77
CA PRO A 314 7.44 16.69 22.04
C PRO A 314 5.99 16.26 22.31
N GLY A 315 5.69 15.89 23.55
CA GLY A 315 4.39 15.32 23.91
C GLY A 315 3.21 16.28 23.76
N ASP A 316 3.42 17.59 23.93
CA ASP A 316 2.41 18.62 23.75
C ASP A 316 1.97 18.77 22.28
N ILE A 317 2.87 18.53 21.31
CA ILE A 317 2.52 18.45 19.89
C ILE A 317 1.52 17.32 19.68
N ASN A 318 1.82 16.12 20.21
CA ASN A 318 0.95 14.95 20.06
C ASN A 318 -0.42 15.19 20.71
N LEU A 319 -0.48 15.81 21.89
CA LEU A 319 -1.74 16.14 22.56
C LEU A 319 -2.55 17.15 21.72
N ARG A 320 -1.91 18.18 21.19
CA ARG A 320 -2.57 19.19 20.35
C ARG A 320 -3.13 18.60 19.05
N LEU A 321 -2.35 17.74 18.37
CA LEU A 321 -2.81 17.06 17.18
C LEU A 321 -3.96 16.07 17.47
N LEU A 322 -3.94 15.41 18.63
CA LEU A 322 -5.02 14.52 19.08
C LEU A 322 -6.33 15.30 19.27
N GLU A 323 -6.29 16.46 19.97
CA GLU A 323 -7.45 17.32 20.19
C GLU A 323 -8.01 17.83 18.85
N ALA A 324 -7.15 18.36 17.98
CA ALA A 324 -7.53 18.86 16.67
C ALA A 324 -8.14 17.76 15.79
N GLY A 325 -7.57 16.56 15.81
CA GLY A 325 -8.09 15.42 15.06
C GLY A 325 -9.45 14.95 15.55
N GLN A 326 -9.68 14.90 16.87
CA GLN A 326 -11.00 14.57 17.43
C GLN A 326 -12.06 15.59 17.00
N GLN A 327 -11.72 16.88 17.05
CA GLN A 327 -12.60 17.96 16.61
C GLN A 327 -12.90 17.84 15.11
N ARG A 328 -11.88 17.64 14.27
CA ARG A 328 -12.05 17.57 12.81
C ARG A 328 -12.89 16.36 12.39
N LEU A 329 -12.67 15.19 13.02
CA LEU A 329 -13.49 14.01 12.78
C LEU A 329 -14.97 14.25 13.18
N ALA A 330 -15.23 14.99 14.26
CA ALA A 330 -16.58 15.33 14.69
C ALA A 330 -17.26 16.29 13.70
N ASP A 331 -16.56 17.35 13.28
CA ASP A 331 -17.07 18.33 12.32
C ASP A 331 -17.40 17.67 10.97
N ARG A 332 -16.49 16.89 10.41
CA ARG A 332 -16.71 16.17 9.16
C ARG A 332 -17.86 15.15 9.27
N SER A 333 -17.99 14.50 10.41
CA SER A 333 -19.12 13.59 10.67
C SER A 333 -20.47 14.32 10.78
N ALA A 334 -20.48 15.57 11.19
CA ALA A 334 -21.68 16.39 11.21
C ALA A 334 -22.06 16.94 9.81
N GLU A 335 -21.08 17.09 8.92
CA GLU A 335 -21.25 17.61 7.56
C GLU A 335 -21.64 16.52 6.56
N ASP A 336 -21.20 15.26 6.77
CA ASP A 336 -21.30 14.17 5.81
C ASP A 336 -21.72 12.84 6.47
N GLU A 337 -22.86 12.32 6.05
CA GLU A 337 -23.45 11.11 6.61
C GLU A 337 -22.62 9.86 6.31
N PHE A 338 -22.03 9.77 5.11
CA PHE A 338 -21.18 8.63 4.76
C PHE A 338 -19.89 8.63 5.56
N PHE A 339 -19.24 9.81 5.69
CA PHE A 339 -18.07 9.98 6.53
C PHE A 339 -18.36 9.56 7.98
N ALA A 340 -19.50 10.02 8.54
CA ALA A 340 -19.94 9.63 9.89
C ALA A 340 -20.13 8.12 10.06
N ARG A 341 -20.67 7.43 9.03
CA ARG A 341 -20.84 5.97 9.05
C ARG A 341 -19.49 5.25 9.10
N VAL A 342 -18.50 5.70 8.32
CA VAL A 342 -17.16 5.10 8.32
C VAL A 342 -16.47 5.32 9.68
N VAL A 343 -16.47 6.55 10.20
CA VAL A 343 -15.90 6.87 11.53
C VAL A 343 -16.56 6.02 12.62
N LYS A 344 -17.89 5.87 12.58
CA LYS A 344 -18.62 5.04 13.54
C LYS A 344 -18.21 3.56 13.42
N ALA A 345 -18.14 3.02 12.21
CA ALA A 345 -17.75 1.64 11.96
C ALA A 345 -16.34 1.33 12.50
N GLN A 346 -15.38 2.23 12.24
CA GLN A 346 -14.02 2.12 12.78
C GLN A 346 -13.99 2.15 14.31
N ARG A 347 -14.72 3.07 14.94
CA ARG A 347 -14.79 3.17 16.41
C ARG A 347 -15.47 1.98 17.07
N ASP A 348 -16.56 1.51 16.49
CA ASP A 348 -17.28 0.33 17.00
C ASP A 348 -16.38 -0.91 16.94
N TYR A 349 -15.66 -1.08 15.81
CA TYR A 349 -14.72 -2.18 15.63
C TYR A 349 -13.53 -2.09 16.60
N ALA A 350 -12.95 -0.90 16.76
CA ALA A 350 -11.87 -0.64 17.70
C ALA A 350 -12.28 -1.02 19.13
N GLY A 351 -13.46 -0.58 19.59
CA GLY A 351 -13.97 -0.92 20.92
C GLY A 351 -14.16 -2.43 21.12
N SER A 352 -14.49 -3.17 20.06
CA SER A 352 -14.57 -4.64 20.11
C SER A 352 -13.17 -5.28 20.13
N ALA A 353 -12.23 -4.77 19.34
CA ALA A 353 -10.87 -5.29 19.26
C ALA A 353 -10.06 -5.01 20.55
N ASP A 354 -10.28 -3.86 21.19
CA ASP A 354 -9.60 -3.46 22.42
C ASP A 354 -9.81 -4.42 23.59
N ALA A 355 -10.96 -5.08 23.66
CA ALA A 355 -11.23 -6.09 24.69
C ALA A 355 -10.21 -7.26 24.70
N TRP A 356 -9.58 -7.51 23.57
CA TRP A 356 -8.53 -8.53 23.42
C TRP A 356 -7.18 -7.91 23.04
N TRP A 357 -7.13 -7.22 21.92
CA TRP A 357 -5.88 -6.75 21.33
C TRP A 357 -5.29 -5.56 22.08
N GLY A 358 -6.12 -4.66 22.58
CA GLY A 358 -5.71 -3.54 23.42
C GLY A 358 -5.04 -3.97 24.71
N GLU A 359 -5.55 -5.03 25.37
CA GLU A 359 -4.91 -5.62 26.56
C GLU A 359 -3.51 -6.18 26.25
N VAL A 360 -3.34 -6.83 25.08
CA VAL A 360 -2.04 -7.36 24.65
C VAL A 360 -1.06 -6.22 24.40
N LEU A 361 -1.48 -5.18 23.67
CA LEU A 361 -0.63 -4.01 23.38
C LEU A 361 -0.27 -3.22 24.65
N GLY A 362 -1.20 -3.09 25.60
CA GLY A 362 -0.97 -2.43 26.88
C GLY A 362 0.12 -3.11 27.70
N ILE A 363 0.11 -4.44 27.78
CA ILE A 363 1.18 -5.23 28.45
C ILE A 363 2.52 -5.01 27.75
N TYR A 364 2.55 -5.03 26.42
CA TYR A 364 3.78 -4.79 25.65
C TYR A 364 4.38 -3.42 25.93
N GLY A 365 3.55 -2.37 25.97
CA GLY A 365 3.99 -1.01 26.31
C GLY A 365 4.61 -0.92 27.70
N THR A 366 4.00 -1.57 28.68
CA THR A 366 4.49 -1.58 30.06
C THR A 366 5.83 -2.32 30.23
N LEU A 367 6.03 -3.41 29.51
CA LEU A 367 7.24 -4.24 29.58
C LEU A 367 8.41 -3.68 28.76
N ARG A 368 8.13 -2.79 27.80
CA ARG A 368 9.16 -2.14 26.96
C ARG A 368 9.71 -0.83 27.50
N ALA A 369 9.12 -0.28 28.56
CA ALA A 369 9.65 0.93 29.17
C ALA A 369 11.08 0.63 29.66
N PRO A 370 12.12 1.30 29.15
CA PRO A 370 13.46 1.18 29.69
C PRO A 370 13.46 1.74 31.11
N ASP A 371 14.16 1.10 32.02
CA ASP A 371 14.47 1.62 33.36
C ASP A 371 15.29 2.92 33.28
#